data_454ed1c4a108e1dd3a85deb9a771d118
#
_entry.id   454ed1c4a108e1dd3a85deb9a771d118
#
_cell.length_a   1.000
_cell.length_b   1.000
_cell.length_c   1.000
_cell.angle_alpha   90.00
_cell.angle_beta   90.00
_cell.angle_gamma   90.00
#
_symmetry.space_group_name_H-M   'P 1'
#
loop_
_entity.id
_entity.type
_entity.pdbx_description
1 polymer ?
#
loop_
_entity_poly.entity_id
_entity_poly.type
_entity_poly.pdbx_seq_one_letter_code
_entity_poly.pdbx_strand_id
1 'polypeptide(L)'
;MILKSEITQLVPPNVKLGFYLLDTKTKEQIVINENDWFPLASVSKLITAIFALVKNINIKKEDIFNVISRHCDNSYKKILEEISSEEINNRLAKLNIEIKVDNNNKDKINNLGTPNGIHRILSLLLEGDLLDSSSKHLIIKSLEQQNDEDGFKLNGHYNWYHMTGGLEGVCNDIGYLEFEDRKIIVIGLIETTDTNVEWYDLEETLQKIGRIIISNY
;
A
#
# COMPACT_ATOMS: atom_id res chain seq x y z
N MET A 1 13.67 11.64 -15.55
CA MET A 1 15.00 11.03 -15.38
C MET A 1 15.69 11.52 -14.09
N ILE A 2 15.68 12.81 -13.78
CA ILE A 2 16.34 13.40 -12.58
C ILE A 2 15.74 12.82 -11.29
N LEU A 3 14.44 12.87 -11.11
CA LEU A 3 13.75 12.42 -9.88
C LEU A 3 14.01 10.93 -9.55
N LYS A 4 14.03 10.05 -10.56
CA LYS A 4 14.38 8.62 -10.33
C LYS A 4 15.79 8.47 -9.77
N SER A 5 16.76 9.22 -10.30
CA SER A 5 18.16 9.19 -9.84
C SER A 5 18.27 9.70 -8.39
N GLU A 6 17.58 10.79 -8.07
CA GLU A 6 17.57 11.37 -6.71
C GLU A 6 17.01 10.36 -5.70
N ILE A 7 15.86 9.74 -6.02
CA ILE A 7 15.26 8.70 -5.16
C ILE A 7 16.23 7.52 -4.97
N THR A 8 16.83 7.03 -6.06
CA THR A 8 17.75 5.88 -5.97
C THR A 8 18.97 6.17 -5.09
N GLN A 9 19.47 7.41 -5.09
CA GLN A 9 20.63 7.82 -4.27
C GLN A 9 20.32 7.89 -2.77
N LEU A 10 19.05 7.98 -2.39
CA LEU A 10 18.63 7.98 -0.98
C LEU A 10 18.61 6.58 -0.36
N VAL A 11 18.57 5.53 -1.17
CA VAL A 11 18.46 4.15 -0.68
C VAL A 11 19.81 3.68 -0.14
N PRO A 12 19.90 3.32 1.15
CA PRO A 12 21.17 2.85 1.74
C PRO A 12 21.65 1.55 1.10
N PRO A 13 22.95 1.25 1.19
CA PRO A 13 23.46 -0.09 0.86
C PRO A 13 22.72 -1.17 1.67
N ASN A 14 22.51 -2.35 1.09
CA ASN A 14 21.81 -3.48 1.69
C ASN A 14 20.30 -3.25 1.95
N VAL A 15 19.74 -2.16 1.43
CA VAL A 15 18.31 -1.88 1.44
C VAL A 15 17.77 -2.00 0.02
N LYS A 16 16.65 -2.71 -0.13
CA LYS A 16 15.95 -2.85 -1.41
C LYS A 16 14.69 -1.97 -1.40
N LEU A 17 14.54 -1.14 -2.41
CA LEU A 17 13.37 -0.30 -2.63
C LEU A 17 12.60 -0.76 -3.87
N GLY A 18 11.31 -1.03 -3.69
CA GLY A 18 10.31 -1.10 -4.74
C GLY A 18 9.50 0.19 -4.74
N PHE A 19 9.48 0.92 -5.86
CA PHE A 19 8.83 2.22 -5.92
C PHE A 19 8.01 2.35 -7.19
N TYR A 20 6.82 2.94 -7.04
CA TYR A 20 5.95 3.31 -8.15
C TYR A 20 5.31 4.65 -7.86
N LEU A 21 5.45 5.61 -8.77
CA LEU A 21 4.75 6.88 -8.76
C LEU A 21 4.06 7.06 -10.10
N LEU A 22 2.79 7.44 -10.09
CA LEU A 22 2.00 7.76 -11.29
C LEU A 22 1.22 9.05 -11.08
N ASP A 23 1.46 10.04 -11.91
CA ASP A 23 0.55 11.17 -12.10
C ASP A 23 -0.61 10.76 -13.00
N THR A 24 -1.83 10.73 -12.45
CA THR A 24 -3.01 10.24 -13.19
C THR A 24 -3.43 11.18 -14.33
N LYS A 25 -3.02 12.44 -14.31
CA LYS A 25 -3.33 13.45 -15.33
C LYS A 25 -2.34 13.41 -16.48
N THR A 26 -1.04 13.53 -16.18
CA THR A 26 0.01 13.56 -17.21
C THR A 26 0.41 12.17 -17.71
N LYS A 27 0.06 11.12 -16.95
CA LYS A 27 0.50 9.71 -17.15
C LYS A 27 2.01 9.54 -16.99
N GLU A 28 2.70 10.53 -16.47
CA GLU A 28 4.11 10.39 -16.09
C GLU A 28 4.24 9.36 -14.96
N GLN A 29 5.23 8.49 -15.10
CA GLN A 29 5.50 7.47 -14.10
C GLN A 29 6.99 7.38 -13.79
N ILE A 30 7.28 7.07 -12.53
CA ILE A 30 8.62 6.80 -12.04
C ILE A 30 8.59 5.45 -11.34
N VAL A 31 9.41 4.52 -11.79
CA VAL A 31 9.41 3.14 -11.28
C VAL A 31 10.83 2.68 -10.94
N ILE A 32 10.95 1.94 -9.83
CA ILE A 32 12.17 1.29 -9.37
C ILE A 32 11.77 -0.11 -8.88
N ASN A 33 12.37 -1.16 -9.45
CA ASN A 33 12.10 -2.55 -9.09
C ASN A 33 10.58 -2.87 -9.05
N GLU A 34 9.82 -2.31 -9.98
CA GLU A 34 8.36 -2.32 -10.00
C GLU A 34 7.73 -3.71 -10.10
N ASN A 35 8.49 -4.69 -10.60
CA ASN A 35 8.05 -6.07 -10.75
C ASN A 35 8.74 -7.03 -9.77
N ASP A 36 9.56 -6.52 -8.86
CA ASP A 36 10.15 -7.32 -7.79
C ASP A 36 9.15 -7.54 -6.67
N TRP A 37 9.24 -8.71 -6.05
CA TRP A 37 8.40 -9.08 -4.92
C TRP A 37 8.97 -8.53 -3.61
N PHE A 38 8.06 -8.01 -2.76
CA PHE A 38 8.35 -7.45 -1.45
C PHE A 38 7.36 -7.99 -0.41
N PRO A 39 7.75 -8.14 0.86
CA PRO A 39 6.83 -8.39 1.95
C PRO A 39 5.88 -7.19 2.12
N LEU A 40 4.58 -7.45 2.12
CA LEU A 40 3.56 -6.40 2.22
C LEU A 40 3.23 -5.99 3.65
N ALA A 41 3.54 -6.82 4.63
CA ALA A 41 3.15 -6.59 6.02
C ALA A 41 1.64 -6.25 6.14
N SER A 42 1.31 -5.20 6.87
CA SER A 42 -0.10 -4.76 7.07
C SER A 42 -0.78 -4.21 5.82
N VAL A 43 -0.06 -3.87 4.75
CA VAL A 43 -0.68 -3.51 3.45
C VAL A 43 -1.61 -4.62 2.94
N SER A 44 -1.31 -5.88 3.26
CA SER A 44 -2.17 -7.03 2.93
C SER A 44 -3.58 -6.93 3.53
N LYS A 45 -3.76 -6.20 4.63
CA LYS A 45 -5.08 -5.96 5.25
C LYS A 45 -5.99 -5.14 4.33
N LEU A 46 -5.43 -4.14 3.62
CA LEU A 46 -6.18 -3.37 2.63
C LEU A 46 -6.66 -4.27 1.49
N ILE A 47 -5.78 -5.13 0.97
CA ILE A 47 -6.12 -6.07 -0.11
C ILE A 47 -7.25 -7.01 0.35
N THR A 48 -7.13 -7.56 1.54
CA THR A 48 -8.15 -8.44 2.13
C THR A 48 -9.48 -7.72 2.30
N ALA A 49 -9.48 -6.48 2.80
CA ALA A 49 -10.67 -5.67 2.99
C ALA A 49 -11.37 -5.35 1.65
N ILE A 50 -10.62 -5.01 0.60
CA ILE A 50 -11.16 -4.77 -0.74
C ILE A 50 -11.87 -6.03 -1.25
N PHE A 51 -11.23 -7.19 -1.20
CA PHE A 51 -11.82 -8.42 -1.72
C PHE A 51 -12.96 -8.96 -0.86
N ALA A 52 -12.98 -8.67 0.44
CA ALA A 52 -14.11 -8.93 1.31
C ALA A 52 -15.36 -8.14 0.85
N LEU A 53 -15.19 -6.87 0.49
CA LEU A 53 -16.25 -6.04 -0.06
C LEU A 53 -16.68 -6.50 -1.47
N VAL A 54 -15.74 -6.88 -2.34
CA VAL A 54 -16.03 -7.47 -3.66
C VAL A 54 -16.87 -8.75 -3.54
N LYS A 55 -16.62 -9.55 -2.51
CA LYS A 55 -17.40 -10.77 -2.22
C LYS A 55 -18.77 -10.44 -1.62
N ASN A 56 -18.99 -9.21 -1.14
CA ASN A 56 -20.20 -8.78 -0.43
C ASN A 56 -20.49 -9.65 0.81
N ILE A 57 -19.45 -9.88 1.60
CA ILE A 57 -19.55 -10.68 2.84
C ILE A 57 -20.37 -9.94 3.90
N ASN A 58 -20.95 -10.69 4.84
CA ASN A 58 -21.73 -10.12 5.95
C ASN A 58 -20.80 -9.60 7.06
N ILE A 59 -20.10 -8.50 6.79
CA ILE A 59 -19.21 -7.84 7.76
C ILE A 59 -19.65 -6.41 8.04
N LYS A 60 -19.41 -5.95 9.28
CA LYS A 60 -19.71 -4.57 9.65
C LYS A 60 -18.76 -3.60 8.95
N LYS A 61 -19.29 -2.51 8.42
CA LYS A 61 -18.49 -1.42 7.83
C LYS A 61 -17.44 -0.87 8.80
N GLU A 62 -17.74 -0.86 10.10
CA GLU A 62 -16.82 -0.47 11.16
C GLU A 62 -15.59 -1.39 11.23
N ASP A 63 -15.73 -2.70 11.02
CA ASP A 63 -14.59 -3.63 11.02
C ASP A 63 -13.69 -3.36 9.81
N ILE A 64 -14.24 -3.10 8.62
CA ILE A 64 -13.47 -2.68 7.43
C ILE A 64 -12.71 -1.37 7.73
N PHE A 65 -13.41 -0.37 8.27
CA PHE A 65 -12.82 0.91 8.64
C PHE A 65 -11.66 0.73 9.63
N ASN A 66 -11.87 0.00 10.72
CA ASN A 66 -10.86 -0.21 11.77
C ASN A 66 -9.63 -0.99 11.28
N VAL A 67 -9.81 -1.92 10.34
CA VAL A 67 -8.70 -2.69 9.76
C VAL A 67 -7.76 -1.78 8.99
N ILE A 68 -8.31 -0.85 8.21
CA ILE A 68 -7.51 0.03 7.35
C ILE A 68 -6.98 1.22 8.13
N SER A 69 -7.86 1.95 8.86
CA SER A 69 -7.47 3.20 9.52
C SER A 69 -6.67 3.02 10.82
N ARG A 70 -6.75 1.85 11.47
CA ARG A 70 -6.17 1.58 12.80
C ARG A 70 -5.41 0.28 12.91
N HIS A 71 -5.19 -0.42 11.81
CA HIS A 71 -4.55 -1.75 11.79
C HIS A 71 -5.16 -2.78 12.76
N CYS A 72 -6.46 -2.66 13.11
CA CYS A 72 -7.12 -3.45 14.15
C CYS A 72 -7.12 -4.95 13.83
N ASP A 73 -6.33 -5.73 14.56
CA ASP A 73 -6.21 -7.18 14.36
C ASP A 73 -7.49 -7.95 14.71
N ASN A 74 -8.29 -7.46 15.68
CA ASN A 74 -9.56 -8.10 16.02
C ASN A 74 -10.58 -7.96 14.88
N SER A 75 -10.67 -6.79 14.25
CA SER A 75 -11.51 -6.60 13.08
C SER A 75 -10.99 -7.39 11.88
N TYR A 76 -9.66 -7.48 11.72
CA TYR A 76 -9.05 -8.29 10.67
C TYR A 76 -9.40 -9.77 10.78
N LYS A 77 -9.33 -10.34 12.00
CA LYS A 77 -9.73 -11.74 12.24
C LYS A 77 -11.16 -12.03 11.80
N LYS A 78 -12.10 -11.13 12.09
CA LYS A 78 -13.50 -11.28 11.64
C LYS A 78 -13.62 -11.32 10.11
N ILE A 79 -12.84 -10.50 9.40
CA ILE A 79 -12.82 -10.52 7.93
C ILE A 79 -12.30 -11.87 7.43
N LEU A 80 -11.26 -12.42 8.08
CA LEU A 80 -10.66 -13.69 7.70
C LEU A 80 -11.56 -14.93 7.95
N GLU A 81 -12.56 -14.81 8.83
CA GLU A 81 -13.58 -15.83 9.03
C GLU A 81 -14.52 -15.96 7.82
N GLU A 82 -14.65 -14.87 7.02
CA GLU A 82 -15.60 -14.76 5.92
C GLU A 82 -14.94 -14.89 4.52
N ILE A 83 -13.63 -14.69 4.40
CA ILE A 83 -12.90 -14.80 3.14
C ILE A 83 -11.54 -15.47 3.33
N SER A 84 -11.26 -16.49 2.53
CA SER A 84 -9.97 -17.19 2.58
C SER A 84 -8.91 -16.51 1.72
N SER A 85 -7.62 -16.71 2.06
CA SER A 85 -6.50 -16.29 1.20
C SER A 85 -6.54 -16.93 -0.18
N GLU A 86 -7.01 -18.18 -0.29
CA GLU A 86 -7.18 -18.86 -1.58
C GLU A 86 -8.17 -18.10 -2.49
N GLU A 87 -9.34 -17.70 -1.95
CA GLU A 87 -10.31 -16.92 -2.72
C GLU A 87 -9.74 -15.59 -3.20
N ILE A 88 -8.99 -14.87 -2.32
CA ILE A 88 -8.34 -13.62 -2.67
C ILE A 88 -7.31 -13.86 -3.78
N ASN A 89 -6.42 -14.83 -3.61
CA ASN A 89 -5.36 -15.12 -4.57
C ASN A 89 -5.91 -15.57 -5.94
N ASN A 90 -7.01 -16.35 -5.96
CA ASN A 90 -7.68 -16.72 -7.20
C ASN A 90 -8.26 -15.51 -7.94
N ARG A 91 -8.77 -14.50 -7.23
CA ARG A 91 -9.26 -13.26 -7.83
C ARG A 91 -8.13 -12.38 -8.33
N LEU A 92 -7.05 -12.24 -7.56
CA LEU A 92 -5.83 -11.53 -7.96
C LEU A 92 -5.24 -12.12 -9.24
N ALA A 93 -5.15 -13.45 -9.32
CA ALA A 93 -4.66 -14.15 -10.51
C ALA A 93 -5.54 -13.90 -11.75
N LYS A 94 -6.88 -13.93 -11.61
CA LYS A 94 -7.80 -13.59 -12.71
C LYS A 94 -7.67 -12.16 -13.22
N LEU A 95 -7.26 -11.23 -12.35
CA LEU A 95 -6.98 -9.84 -12.69
C LEU A 95 -5.54 -9.63 -13.17
N ASN A 96 -4.71 -10.68 -13.22
CA ASN A 96 -3.27 -10.64 -13.47
C ASN A 96 -2.55 -9.66 -12.53
N ILE A 97 -2.88 -9.65 -11.25
CA ILE A 97 -2.28 -8.80 -10.23
C ILE A 97 -1.26 -9.60 -9.43
N GLU A 98 -0.03 -9.13 -9.40
CA GLU A 98 1.10 -9.78 -8.74
C GLU A 98 1.13 -9.46 -7.24
N ILE A 99 0.15 -10.00 -6.54
CA ILE A 99 0.02 -9.97 -5.08
C ILE A 99 -0.35 -11.38 -4.62
N LYS A 100 0.22 -11.79 -3.48
CA LYS A 100 -0.10 -13.03 -2.78
C LYS A 100 -0.42 -12.72 -1.32
N VAL A 101 -1.59 -13.15 -0.86
CA VAL A 101 -2.02 -13.03 0.53
C VAL A 101 -1.93 -14.41 1.19
N ASP A 102 -1.34 -14.48 2.38
CA ASP A 102 -1.30 -15.67 3.23
C ASP A 102 -1.83 -15.32 4.62
N ASN A 103 -3.09 -15.60 4.84
CA ASN A 103 -3.79 -15.27 6.09
C ASN A 103 -3.51 -16.27 7.23
N ASN A 104 -2.85 -17.40 6.94
CA ASN A 104 -2.51 -18.42 7.92
C ASN A 104 -1.18 -18.13 8.63
N ASN A 105 -0.42 -17.15 8.14
CA ASN A 105 0.87 -16.79 8.69
C ASN A 105 0.75 -15.71 9.78
N LYS A 106 1.13 -16.07 11.01
CA LYS A 106 1.14 -15.11 12.13
C LYS A 106 2.05 -13.91 11.90
N ASP A 107 3.15 -14.11 11.15
CA ASP A 107 4.20 -13.12 10.99
C ASP A 107 3.96 -12.20 9.77
N LYS A 108 2.90 -12.44 8.99
CA LYS A 108 2.53 -11.66 7.78
C LYS A 108 3.65 -11.52 6.73
N ILE A 109 4.80 -12.17 6.91
CA ILE A 109 5.95 -12.09 6.01
C ILE A 109 5.70 -12.74 4.66
N ASN A 110 4.75 -13.70 4.60
CA ASN A 110 4.37 -14.39 3.37
C ASN A 110 3.31 -13.65 2.55
N ASN A 111 2.84 -12.51 3.04
CA ASN A 111 2.05 -11.60 2.21
C ASN A 111 3.02 -10.84 1.31
N LEU A 112 3.00 -11.13 0.03
CA LEU A 112 3.95 -10.61 -0.93
C LEU A 112 3.23 -9.83 -2.03
N GLY A 113 3.91 -8.85 -2.60
CA GLY A 113 3.41 -8.13 -3.76
C GLY A 113 4.48 -7.32 -4.46
N THR A 114 4.20 -6.95 -5.69
CA THR A 114 5.06 -6.04 -6.45
C THR A 114 4.51 -4.61 -6.39
N PRO A 115 5.35 -3.56 -6.52
CA PRO A 115 4.86 -2.19 -6.66
C PRO A 115 3.83 -2.04 -7.79
N ASN A 116 4.04 -2.71 -8.90
CA ASN A 116 3.11 -2.74 -10.03
C ASN A 116 1.78 -3.42 -9.66
N GLY A 117 1.81 -4.54 -8.91
CA GLY A 117 0.60 -5.20 -8.40
C GLY A 117 -0.23 -4.28 -7.50
N ILE A 118 0.42 -3.57 -6.57
CA ILE A 118 -0.23 -2.58 -5.71
C ILE A 118 -0.78 -1.40 -6.52
N HIS A 119 -0.01 -0.88 -7.49
CA HIS A 119 -0.49 0.16 -8.41
C HIS A 119 -1.79 -0.27 -9.10
N ARG A 120 -1.88 -1.50 -9.60
CA ARG A 120 -3.09 -2.00 -10.27
C ARG A 120 -4.30 -2.07 -9.32
N ILE A 121 -4.12 -2.48 -8.07
CA ILE A 121 -5.19 -2.47 -7.06
C ILE A 121 -5.67 -1.04 -6.79
N LEU A 122 -4.75 -0.09 -6.58
CA LEU A 122 -5.11 1.31 -6.34
C LEU A 122 -5.80 1.93 -7.56
N SER A 123 -5.34 1.63 -8.78
CA SER A 123 -5.99 2.10 -10.01
C SER A 123 -7.40 1.53 -10.16
N LEU A 124 -7.62 0.24 -9.90
CA LEU A 124 -8.95 -0.37 -9.91
C LEU A 124 -9.85 0.23 -8.83
N LEU A 125 -9.31 0.56 -7.66
CA LEU A 125 -10.06 1.24 -6.61
C LEU A 125 -10.46 2.66 -7.04
N LEU A 126 -9.57 3.41 -7.68
CA LEU A 126 -9.80 4.82 -8.03
C LEU A 126 -10.67 5.00 -9.28
N GLU A 127 -10.38 4.24 -10.34
CA GLU A 127 -10.92 4.43 -11.68
C GLU A 127 -11.92 3.35 -12.09
N GLY A 128 -11.83 2.16 -11.47
CA GLY A 128 -12.56 0.98 -11.90
C GLY A 128 -13.88 0.72 -11.18
N ASP A 129 -14.55 -0.33 -11.68
CA ASP A 129 -15.83 -0.83 -11.17
C ASP A 129 -15.63 -2.03 -10.23
N LEU A 130 -14.48 -2.12 -9.56
CA LEU A 130 -14.16 -3.24 -8.67
C LEU A 130 -15.12 -3.28 -7.46
N LEU A 131 -15.53 -2.10 -6.96
CA LEU A 131 -16.40 -1.90 -5.83
C LEU A 131 -17.58 -1.00 -6.20
N ASP A 132 -18.74 -1.24 -5.59
CA ASP A 132 -19.84 -0.27 -5.64
C ASP A 132 -19.45 1.05 -4.94
N SER A 133 -20.17 2.12 -5.23
CA SER A 133 -19.88 3.48 -4.75
C SER A 133 -19.80 3.56 -3.21
N SER A 134 -20.65 2.82 -2.47
CA SER A 134 -20.64 2.81 -1.00
C SER A 134 -19.40 2.13 -0.44
N SER A 135 -19.03 0.99 -1.00
CA SER A 135 -17.84 0.22 -0.63
C SER A 135 -16.55 0.98 -0.97
N LYS A 136 -16.50 1.59 -2.16
CA LYS A 136 -15.40 2.45 -2.57
C LYS A 136 -15.22 3.64 -1.62
N HIS A 137 -16.32 4.34 -1.29
CA HIS A 137 -16.28 5.45 -0.34
C HIS A 137 -15.77 5.01 1.05
N LEU A 138 -16.19 3.84 1.53
CA LEU A 138 -15.73 3.29 2.81
C LEU A 138 -14.21 3.07 2.81
N ILE A 139 -13.65 2.46 1.76
CA ILE A 139 -12.19 2.25 1.65
C ILE A 139 -11.45 3.60 1.61
N ILE A 140 -11.90 4.52 0.75
CA ILE A 140 -11.27 5.85 0.61
C ILE A 140 -11.28 6.60 1.94
N LYS A 141 -12.42 6.64 2.64
CA LYS A 141 -12.52 7.27 3.96
C LYS A 141 -11.61 6.60 5.00
N SER A 142 -11.44 5.30 4.91
CA SER A 142 -10.56 4.57 5.84
C SER A 142 -9.08 4.88 5.60
N LEU A 143 -8.67 5.05 4.33
CA LEU A 143 -7.32 5.49 3.93
C LEU A 143 -7.05 6.94 4.34
N GLU A 144 -8.05 7.83 4.21
CA GLU A 144 -7.97 9.24 4.64
C GLU A 144 -7.74 9.36 6.14
N GLN A 145 -8.34 8.46 6.93
CA GLN A 145 -8.27 8.47 8.39
C GLN A 145 -7.25 7.47 8.95
N GLN A 146 -6.27 7.08 8.14
CA GLN A 146 -5.13 6.31 8.63
C GLN A 146 -4.41 7.12 9.71
N ASN A 147 -4.27 6.52 10.90
CA ASN A 147 -3.66 7.18 12.05
C ASN A 147 -2.20 6.78 12.29
N ASP A 148 -1.66 5.90 11.49
CA ASP A 148 -0.25 5.56 11.49
C ASP A 148 0.53 6.59 10.66
N GLU A 149 1.51 7.23 11.27
CA GLU A 149 2.31 8.28 10.65
C GLU A 149 3.63 7.77 10.06
N ASP A 150 3.83 6.46 10.05
CA ASP A 150 5.02 5.84 9.46
C ASP A 150 5.07 6.03 7.93
N GLY A 151 6.26 5.92 7.35
CA GLY A 151 6.41 5.94 5.90
C GLY A 151 6.77 7.29 5.29
N PHE A 152 6.11 7.69 4.22
CA PHE A 152 6.48 8.89 3.43
C PHE A 152 6.24 10.23 4.13
N LYS A 153 5.32 10.29 5.08
CA LYS A 153 4.90 11.54 5.76
C LYS A 153 4.48 12.65 4.80
N LEU A 154 3.60 12.31 3.85
CA LEU A 154 3.11 13.25 2.84
C LEU A 154 1.99 14.16 3.35
N ASN A 155 1.55 13.99 4.60
CA ASN A 155 0.54 14.82 5.24
C ASN A 155 1.01 16.27 5.42
N GLY A 156 0.08 17.22 5.34
CA GLY A 156 0.29 18.63 5.70
C GLY A 156 0.18 19.62 4.55
N HIS A 157 0.44 19.24 3.31
CA HIS A 157 0.23 20.09 2.14
C HIS A 157 -0.91 19.59 1.24
N TYR A 158 -1.19 18.28 1.29
CA TYR A 158 -2.19 17.60 0.45
C TYR A 158 -2.90 16.52 1.25
N ASN A 159 -4.07 16.10 0.80
CA ASN A 159 -4.75 14.95 1.38
C ASN A 159 -4.00 13.69 0.95
N TRP A 160 -3.40 13.00 1.92
CA TRP A 160 -2.72 11.73 1.75
C TRP A 160 -3.64 10.58 2.19
N TYR A 161 -4.07 9.78 1.24
CA TYR A 161 -4.92 8.60 1.44
C TYR A 161 -4.03 7.38 1.38
N HIS A 162 -3.74 6.74 2.52
CA HIS A 162 -2.67 5.75 2.53
C HIS A 162 -2.91 4.56 3.48
N MET A 163 -2.04 3.58 3.35
CA MET A 163 -1.92 2.41 4.20
C MET A 163 -0.46 2.08 4.41
N THR A 164 -0.05 1.97 5.66
CA THR A 164 1.30 1.59 6.04
C THR A 164 1.43 0.09 6.28
N GLY A 165 2.65 -0.42 6.34
CA GLY A 165 2.92 -1.81 6.68
C GLY A 165 4.34 -2.01 7.18
N GLY A 166 4.49 -2.36 8.46
CA GLY A 166 5.77 -2.57 9.11
C GLY A 166 5.94 -3.99 9.65
N LEU A 167 7.14 -4.51 9.53
CA LEU A 167 7.68 -5.71 10.18
C LEU A 167 9.17 -5.46 10.45
N GLU A 168 9.83 -6.36 11.17
CA GLU A 168 11.29 -6.34 11.26
C GLU A 168 11.90 -6.36 9.84
N GLY A 169 12.77 -5.39 9.54
CA GLY A 169 13.38 -5.23 8.22
C GLY A 169 12.44 -4.81 7.09
N VAL A 170 11.21 -4.40 7.37
CA VAL A 170 10.23 -3.96 6.35
C VAL A 170 9.50 -2.70 6.79
N CYS A 171 9.46 -1.69 5.91
CA CYS A 171 8.66 -0.47 6.11
C CYS A 171 8.00 -0.09 4.78
N ASN A 172 6.69 -0.17 4.72
CA ASN A 172 5.92 0.11 3.50
C ASN A 172 4.95 1.25 3.73
N ASP A 173 4.74 2.06 2.69
CA ASP A 173 3.66 3.04 2.64
C ASP A 173 3.14 3.15 1.21
N ILE A 174 1.83 3.03 1.05
CA ILE A 174 1.18 3.03 -0.26
C ILE A 174 -0.07 3.89 -0.24
N GLY A 175 -0.35 4.60 -1.31
CA GLY A 175 -1.55 5.41 -1.37
C GLY A 175 -1.59 6.37 -2.55
N TYR A 176 -2.32 7.46 -2.37
CA TYR A 176 -2.35 8.55 -3.36
C TYR A 176 -2.52 9.92 -2.69
N LEU A 177 -1.89 10.91 -3.27
CA LEU A 177 -2.16 12.33 -3.00
C LEU A 177 -3.32 12.80 -3.89
N GLU A 178 -4.21 13.61 -3.34
CA GLU A 178 -5.31 14.19 -4.09
C GLU A 178 -5.10 15.70 -4.29
N PHE A 179 -5.16 16.10 -5.53
CA PHE A 179 -5.19 17.50 -6.00
C PHE A 179 -6.55 17.79 -6.63
N GLU A 180 -6.86 19.05 -6.90
CA GLU A 180 -8.16 19.44 -7.46
C GLU A 180 -8.53 18.67 -8.73
N ASP A 181 -7.55 18.45 -9.63
CA ASP A 181 -7.77 17.93 -10.97
C ASP A 181 -6.98 16.65 -11.30
N ARG A 182 -6.23 16.09 -10.33
CA ARG A 182 -5.41 14.89 -10.52
C ARG A 182 -5.16 14.15 -9.22
N LYS A 183 -4.70 12.91 -9.34
CA LYS A 183 -4.15 12.14 -8.22
C LYS A 183 -2.73 11.71 -8.55
N ILE A 184 -1.88 11.66 -7.53
CA ILE A 184 -0.55 11.08 -7.63
C ILE A 184 -0.55 9.79 -6.82
N ILE A 185 -0.51 8.65 -7.48
CA ILE A 185 -0.33 7.35 -6.81
C ILE A 185 1.12 7.23 -6.40
N VAL A 186 1.39 6.90 -5.15
CA VAL A 186 2.73 6.70 -4.59
C VAL A 186 2.78 5.38 -3.85
N ILE A 187 3.75 4.56 -4.17
CA ILE A 187 3.96 3.25 -3.56
C ILE A 187 5.44 3.14 -3.20
N GLY A 188 5.72 2.89 -1.93
CA GLY A 188 7.04 2.56 -1.41
C GLY A 188 6.98 1.24 -0.66
N LEU A 189 7.68 0.25 -1.18
CA LEU A 189 7.91 -1.04 -0.54
C LEU A 189 9.41 -1.14 -0.28
N ILE A 190 9.82 -1.17 1.00
CA ILE A 190 11.23 -1.15 1.35
C ILE A 190 11.55 -2.29 2.31
N GLU A 191 12.62 -3.01 2.04
CA GLU A 191 13.06 -4.16 2.83
C GLU A 191 14.56 -4.23 2.98
N THR A 192 14.99 -4.86 4.06
CA THR A 192 16.39 -5.26 4.30
C THR A 192 16.44 -6.60 5.02
N THR A 193 17.48 -7.37 4.75
CA THR A 193 17.86 -8.56 5.54
C THR A 193 19.11 -8.30 6.39
N ASP A 194 19.66 -7.10 6.31
CA ASP A 194 20.82 -6.70 7.12
C ASP A 194 20.38 -6.25 8.50
N THR A 195 20.72 -7.01 9.52
CA THR A 195 20.39 -6.74 10.93
C THR A 195 21.08 -5.51 11.53
N ASN A 196 22.01 -4.90 10.80
CA ASN A 196 22.63 -3.62 11.19
C ASN A 196 21.83 -2.40 10.69
N VAL A 197 20.83 -2.62 9.84
CA VAL A 197 19.93 -1.57 9.38
C VAL A 197 18.70 -1.58 10.30
N GLU A 198 18.54 -0.52 11.06
CA GLU A 198 17.41 -0.37 11.96
C GLU A 198 16.12 -0.07 11.17
N TRP A 199 14.98 -0.44 11.71
CA TRP A 199 13.69 -0.14 11.09
C TRP A 199 13.51 1.37 10.82
N TYR A 200 14.02 2.21 11.72
CA TYR A 200 14.01 3.66 11.58
C TYR A 200 14.78 4.16 10.33
N ASP A 201 15.84 3.48 9.91
CA ASP A 201 16.60 3.86 8.71
C ASP A 201 15.75 3.67 7.44
N LEU A 202 14.91 2.62 7.44
CA LEU A 202 13.97 2.36 6.35
C LEU A 202 12.89 3.45 6.29
N GLU A 203 12.31 3.79 7.44
CA GLU A 203 11.31 4.85 7.55
C GLU A 203 11.90 6.20 7.15
N GLU A 204 13.11 6.56 7.63
CA GLU A 204 13.79 7.80 7.27
C GLU A 204 14.04 7.90 5.76
N THR A 205 14.35 6.75 5.12
CA THR A 205 14.50 6.69 3.66
C THR A 205 13.20 7.04 2.95
N LEU A 206 12.07 6.45 3.36
CA LEU A 206 10.75 6.81 2.80
C LEU A 206 10.40 8.28 3.05
N GLN A 207 10.69 8.82 4.24
CA GLN A 207 10.47 10.23 4.55
C GLN A 207 11.29 11.18 3.66
N LYS A 208 12.57 10.83 3.39
CA LYS A 208 13.42 11.59 2.46
C LYS A 208 12.83 11.59 1.05
N ILE A 209 12.34 10.42 0.58
CA ILE A 209 11.66 10.30 -0.71
C ILE A 209 10.37 11.13 -0.70
N GLY A 210 9.58 11.08 0.37
CA GLY A 210 8.37 11.89 0.54
C GLY A 210 8.65 13.39 0.38
N ARG A 211 9.72 13.91 1.00
CA ARG A 211 10.13 15.32 0.83
C ARG A 211 10.46 15.67 -0.61
N ILE A 212 11.12 14.77 -1.34
CA ILE A 212 11.38 14.97 -2.77
C ILE A 212 10.07 15.00 -3.57
N ILE A 213 9.12 14.10 -3.28
CA ILE A 213 7.82 14.09 -3.95
C ILE A 213 7.11 15.43 -3.75
N ILE A 214 6.96 15.88 -2.48
CA ILE A 214 6.29 17.15 -2.17
C ILE A 214 6.93 18.36 -2.85
N SER A 215 8.26 18.36 -3.02
CA SER A 215 8.96 19.48 -3.67
C SER A 215 8.82 19.52 -5.20
N ASN A 216 8.31 18.46 -5.81
CA ASN A 216 8.18 18.34 -7.27
C ASN A 216 6.71 18.42 -7.76
N TYR A 217 5.73 18.31 -6.86
CA TYR A 217 4.31 18.35 -7.18
C TYR A 217 3.57 19.41 -6.37
#